data_c86968181e3735142bf17587c3bb4184
#
_entry.id   c86968181e3735142bf17587c3bb4184
#
_cell.length_a   1.000
_cell.length_b   1.000
_cell.length_c   1.000
_cell.angle_alpha   90.00
_cell.angle_beta   90.00
_cell.angle_gamma   90.00
#
_symmetry.space_group_name_H-M   'P 1'
#
loop_
_entity.id
_entity.type
_entity.pdbx_description
1 polymer ?
#
loop_
_entity_poly.entity_id
_entity_poly.type
_entity_poly.pdbx_seq_one_letter_code
_entity_poly.pdbx_strand_id
1 'polypeptide(L)'
;ILLEKTDENHGLTSSEILAELALYGITAERKSLYDDLQVLEKFGMDICKSKSSTVKYYVASREFELPELKLLVDAIQSSKFITEKKSISLIHKLEGLASVHDGKELQRQVFVANRAKTMNERIYYSVDKIQNAIALNRKISFKYYRWELDFSGTERIVKREKIRDGGYTASPWALCWDDENYYLIAYDTSADSIKHYRVDKMDDIEVLDDERDGGKTFEKFDPADYSKGVFSMFGGEKATVKLSVDNDCIGVIVDRFGRDIFVTKESDTTFG
;
A
#
# COMPACT_ATOMS: atom_id res chain seq x y z
N ILE A 1 -12.36 -8.92 25.35
CA ILE A 1 -13.35 -10.00 25.14
C ILE A 1 -14.40 -9.57 24.13
N LEU A 2 -15.22 -8.54 24.42
CA LEU A 2 -16.32 -8.16 23.52
C LEU A 2 -15.86 -7.77 22.13
N LEU A 3 -14.87 -6.87 22.00
CA LEU A 3 -14.28 -6.49 20.71
C LEU A 3 -13.70 -7.67 19.92
N GLU A 4 -13.17 -8.67 20.59
CA GLU A 4 -12.53 -9.82 19.97
C GLU A 4 -13.53 -10.92 19.62
N LYS A 5 -14.47 -11.22 20.54
CA LYS A 5 -15.28 -12.44 20.47
C LYS A 5 -16.72 -12.22 20.01
N THR A 6 -17.14 -11.00 19.77
CA THR A 6 -18.52 -10.72 19.38
C THR A 6 -18.61 -9.88 18.10
N ASP A 7 -19.71 -10.03 17.39
CA ASP A 7 -20.20 -9.25 16.27
C ASP A 7 -21.73 -9.35 16.22
N GLU A 8 -22.38 -8.74 15.22
CA GLU A 8 -23.83 -8.73 15.07
C GLU A 8 -24.45 -10.14 15.04
N ASN A 9 -23.73 -11.15 14.55
CA ASN A 9 -24.19 -12.54 14.42
C ASN A 9 -23.77 -13.40 15.63
N HIS A 10 -22.75 -12.98 16.36
CA HIS A 10 -22.12 -13.76 17.43
C HIS A 10 -22.06 -12.97 18.73
N GLY A 11 -23.21 -12.85 19.41
CA GLY A 11 -23.26 -12.23 20.72
C GLY A 11 -23.00 -13.23 21.86
N LEU A 12 -22.46 -12.75 22.98
CA LEU A 12 -22.24 -13.51 24.20
C LEU A 12 -23.29 -13.20 25.27
N THR A 13 -23.77 -14.21 25.99
CA THR A 13 -24.59 -14.06 27.18
C THR A 13 -23.75 -13.56 28.36
N SER A 14 -24.38 -13.00 29.38
CA SER A 14 -23.67 -12.61 30.61
C SER A 14 -22.90 -13.76 31.27
N SER A 15 -23.41 -14.99 31.19
CA SER A 15 -22.74 -16.16 31.74
C SER A 15 -21.49 -16.53 30.92
N GLU A 16 -21.53 -16.42 29.58
CA GLU A 16 -20.40 -16.65 28.69
C GLU A 16 -19.33 -15.56 28.89
N ILE A 17 -19.72 -14.29 29.04
CA ILE A 17 -18.74 -13.21 29.32
C ILE A 17 -18.03 -13.47 30.65
N LEU A 18 -18.76 -13.88 31.71
CA LEU A 18 -18.12 -14.21 32.99
C LEU A 18 -17.20 -15.41 32.89
N ALA A 19 -17.56 -16.43 32.09
CA ALA A 19 -16.70 -17.57 31.84
C ALA A 19 -15.41 -17.17 31.11
N GLU A 20 -15.52 -16.28 30.13
CA GLU A 20 -14.37 -15.72 29.43
C GLU A 20 -13.46 -14.88 30.34
N LEU A 21 -14.04 -14.05 31.22
CA LEU A 21 -13.28 -13.29 32.23
C LEU A 21 -12.50 -14.23 33.17
N ALA A 22 -13.10 -15.36 33.56
CA ALA A 22 -12.42 -16.34 34.39
C ALA A 22 -11.17 -16.95 33.74
N LEU A 23 -11.13 -17.09 32.41
CA LEU A 23 -9.93 -17.52 31.69
C LEU A 23 -8.74 -16.55 31.85
N TYR A 24 -9.03 -15.28 32.10
CA TYR A 24 -8.03 -14.24 32.40
C TYR A 24 -7.78 -14.07 33.91
N GLY A 25 -8.30 -14.99 34.75
CA GLY A 25 -8.17 -14.91 36.21
C GLY A 25 -9.02 -13.83 36.87
N ILE A 26 -10.02 -13.28 36.15
CA ILE A 26 -10.92 -12.26 36.65
C ILE A 26 -12.23 -12.91 37.12
N THR A 27 -12.52 -12.83 38.43
CA THR A 27 -13.77 -13.25 39.01
C THR A 27 -14.71 -12.06 39.18
N ALA A 28 -15.85 -12.08 38.54
CA ALA A 28 -16.84 -11.01 38.61
C ALA A 28 -18.26 -11.57 38.83
N GLU A 29 -19.12 -10.79 39.46
CA GLU A 29 -20.53 -11.09 39.59
C GLU A 29 -21.35 -10.44 38.47
N ARG A 30 -22.57 -10.97 38.21
CA ARG A 30 -23.45 -10.42 37.16
C ARG A 30 -23.74 -8.92 37.34
N LYS A 31 -23.90 -8.48 38.60
CA LYS A 31 -24.19 -7.05 38.88
C LYS A 31 -23.02 -6.19 38.48
N SER A 32 -21.80 -6.55 38.84
CA SER A 32 -20.59 -5.86 38.45
C SER A 32 -20.42 -5.83 36.92
N LEU A 33 -20.68 -6.96 36.23
CA LEU A 33 -20.62 -7.01 34.78
C LEU A 33 -21.57 -5.99 34.11
N TYR A 34 -22.81 -5.80 34.66
CA TYR A 34 -23.72 -4.82 34.07
C TYR A 34 -23.23 -3.38 34.28
N ASP A 35 -22.67 -3.08 35.45
CA ASP A 35 -22.06 -1.78 35.71
C ASP A 35 -20.86 -1.54 34.76
N ASP A 36 -20.00 -2.56 34.55
CA ASP A 36 -18.85 -2.50 33.62
C ASP A 36 -19.30 -2.27 32.17
N LEU A 37 -20.36 -2.98 31.72
CA LEU A 37 -20.92 -2.76 30.38
C LEU A 37 -21.40 -1.32 30.17
N GLN A 38 -22.07 -0.74 31.18
CA GLN A 38 -22.48 0.67 31.10
C GLN A 38 -21.29 1.64 31.06
N VAL A 39 -20.21 1.33 31.77
CA VAL A 39 -18.98 2.13 31.72
C VAL A 39 -18.37 2.06 30.34
N LEU A 40 -18.31 0.88 29.73
CA LEU A 40 -17.79 0.70 28.36
C LEU A 40 -18.63 1.44 27.31
N GLU A 41 -19.99 1.41 27.44
CA GLU A 41 -20.91 2.19 26.61
C GLU A 41 -20.63 3.70 26.74
N LYS A 42 -20.43 4.21 27.97
CA LYS A 42 -20.09 5.62 28.23
C LYS A 42 -18.71 5.97 27.66
N PHE A 43 -17.80 5.02 27.56
CA PHE A 43 -16.48 5.20 26.99
C PHE A 43 -16.48 5.20 25.45
N GLY A 44 -17.66 5.00 24.83
CA GLY A 44 -17.85 5.05 23.39
C GLY A 44 -17.88 3.68 22.68
N MET A 45 -17.94 2.58 23.44
CA MET A 45 -18.12 1.25 22.86
C MET A 45 -19.59 1.01 22.55
N ASP A 46 -19.92 0.75 21.30
CA ASP A 46 -21.29 0.49 20.84
C ASP A 46 -21.71 -0.94 21.19
N ILE A 47 -22.18 -1.14 22.43
CA ILE A 47 -22.60 -2.44 22.92
C ILE A 47 -24.11 -2.60 22.71
N CYS A 48 -24.46 -3.50 21.79
CA CYS A 48 -25.85 -3.85 21.48
C CYS A 48 -26.29 -5.13 22.16
N LYS A 49 -27.62 -5.27 22.27
CA LYS A 49 -28.31 -6.43 22.88
C LYS A 49 -29.20 -7.09 21.83
N SER A 50 -28.94 -8.33 21.51
CA SER A 50 -29.89 -9.12 20.72
C SER A 50 -30.87 -9.84 21.63
N LYS A 51 -32.15 -9.75 21.26
CA LYS A 51 -33.23 -10.44 21.98
C LYS A 51 -33.61 -11.70 21.21
N SER A 52 -33.02 -12.83 21.62
CA SER A 52 -33.54 -14.17 21.30
C SER A 52 -34.18 -14.77 22.54
N SER A 53 -34.12 -16.08 22.75
CA SER A 53 -34.50 -16.74 23.99
C SER A 53 -33.69 -16.26 25.20
N THR A 54 -32.46 -15.77 24.97
CA THR A 54 -31.55 -15.25 26.00
C THR A 54 -30.92 -13.96 25.48
N VAL A 55 -30.74 -12.96 26.35
CA VAL A 55 -30.06 -11.70 25.98
C VAL A 55 -28.58 -11.95 25.73
N LYS A 56 -28.13 -11.57 24.57
CA LYS A 56 -26.71 -11.61 24.18
C LYS A 56 -26.21 -10.20 23.93
N TYR A 57 -24.96 -9.95 24.31
CA TYR A 57 -24.27 -8.69 24.14
C TYR A 57 -23.27 -8.81 23.02
N TYR A 58 -23.17 -7.79 22.19
CA TYR A 58 -22.18 -7.74 21.09
C TYR A 58 -21.79 -6.29 20.80
N VAL A 59 -20.64 -6.10 20.21
CA VAL A 59 -20.18 -4.80 19.71
C VAL A 59 -20.67 -4.63 18.28
N ALA A 60 -21.49 -3.62 18.02
CA ALA A 60 -22.10 -3.38 16.72
C ALA A 60 -21.17 -2.56 15.81
N SER A 61 -20.61 -1.45 16.29
CA SER A 61 -19.73 -0.62 15.48
C SER A 61 -18.26 -0.87 15.80
N ARG A 62 -17.44 -0.84 14.77
CA ARG A 62 -15.99 -0.96 14.83
C ARG A 62 -15.35 0.17 14.04
N GLU A 63 -14.04 0.39 14.23
CA GLU A 63 -13.29 1.40 13.48
C GLU A 63 -13.31 1.10 11.98
N PHE A 64 -13.31 -0.19 11.62
CA PHE A 64 -13.44 -0.68 10.25
C PHE A 64 -14.60 -1.64 10.11
N GLU A 65 -15.38 -1.48 9.05
CA GLU A 65 -16.38 -2.46 8.63
C GLU A 65 -15.70 -3.67 7.95
N LEU A 66 -16.34 -4.85 8.02
CA LEU A 66 -15.80 -6.06 7.39
C LEU A 66 -15.54 -5.92 5.88
N PRO A 67 -16.41 -5.25 5.07
CA PRO A 67 -16.10 -4.98 3.67
C PRO A 67 -14.85 -4.12 3.46
N GLU A 68 -14.58 -3.15 4.33
CA GLU A 68 -13.39 -2.30 4.27
C GLU A 68 -12.13 -3.11 4.56
N LEU A 69 -12.17 -3.96 5.59
CA LEU A 69 -11.06 -4.88 5.90
C LEU A 69 -10.79 -5.86 4.74
N LYS A 70 -11.83 -6.39 4.10
CA LYS A 70 -11.69 -7.25 2.90
C LYS A 70 -10.99 -6.50 1.76
N LEU A 71 -11.35 -5.24 1.51
CA LEU A 71 -10.70 -4.39 0.51
C LEU A 71 -9.22 -4.15 0.82
N LEU A 72 -8.87 -3.90 2.08
CA LEU A 72 -7.48 -3.75 2.52
C LEU A 72 -6.68 -5.06 2.35
N VAL A 73 -7.27 -6.20 2.68
CA VAL A 73 -6.65 -7.52 2.44
C VAL A 73 -6.39 -7.74 0.95
N ASP A 74 -7.37 -7.45 0.10
CA ASP A 74 -7.24 -7.58 -1.35
C ASP A 74 -6.14 -6.67 -1.91
N ALA A 75 -6.06 -5.43 -1.44
CA ALA A 75 -5.01 -4.49 -1.81
C ALA A 75 -3.61 -5.00 -1.41
N ILE A 76 -3.46 -5.57 -0.21
CA ILE A 76 -2.19 -6.16 0.26
C ILE A 76 -1.83 -7.39 -0.57
N GLN A 77 -2.79 -8.26 -0.87
CA GLN A 77 -2.55 -9.48 -1.63
C GLN A 77 -2.22 -9.19 -3.09
N SER A 78 -2.91 -8.24 -3.71
CA SER A 78 -2.69 -7.86 -5.11
C SER A 78 -1.41 -7.07 -5.33
N SER A 79 -0.84 -6.46 -4.31
CA SER A 79 0.37 -5.65 -4.43
C SER A 79 1.59 -6.51 -4.75
N LYS A 80 2.26 -6.21 -5.87
CA LYS A 80 3.58 -6.79 -6.21
C LYS A 80 4.69 -6.26 -5.31
N PHE A 81 4.50 -5.06 -4.77
CA PHE A 81 5.47 -4.35 -3.94
C PHE A 81 5.67 -4.99 -2.56
N ILE A 82 4.64 -5.65 -2.02
CA ILE A 82 4.65 -6.27 -0.71
C ILE A 82 5.06 -7.73 -0.85
N THR A 83 6.10 -8.17 -0.13
CA THR A 83 6.53 -9.58 -0.14
C THR A 83 5.44 -10.49 0.40
N GLU A 84 5.44 -11.76 0.02
CA GLU A 84 4.46 -12.74 0.50
C GLU A 84 4.44 -12.82 2.03
N LYS A 85 5.62 -12.96 2.66
CA LYS A 85 5.77 -13.00 4.12
C LYS A 85 5.21 -11.75 4.80
N LYS A 86 5.48 -10.56 4.24
CA LYS A 86 4.96 -9.30 4.79
C LYS A 86 3.46 -9.18 4.59
N SER A 87 2.92 -9.66 3.45
CA SER A 87 1.48 -9.70 3.21
C SER A 87 0.76 -10.52 4.28
N ILE A 88 1.23 -11.74 4.56
CA ILE A 88 0.67 -12.60 5.61
C ILE A 88 0.71 -11.88 6.97
N SER A 89 1.84 -11.28 7.34
CA SER A 89 1.97 -10.54 8.59
C SER A 89 1.03 -9.34 8.70
N LEU A 90 0.78 -8.61 7.60
CA LEU A 90 -0.14 -7.47 7.58
C LEU A 90 -1.60 -7.94 7.66
N ILE A 91 -1.96 -9.01 6.95
CA ILE A 91 -3.30 -9.60 7.00
C ILE A 91 -3.64 -10.06 8.40
N HIS A 92 -2.73 -10.74 9.10
CA HIS A 92 -2.94 -11.11 10.51
C HIS A 92 -3.17 -9.92 11.43
N LYS A 93 -2.56 -8.78 11.15
CA LYS A 93 -2.83 -7.55 11.93
C LYS A 93 -4.22 -6.99 11.63
N LEU A 94 -4.67 -7.05 10.37
CA LEU A 94 -6.02 -6.63 9.99
C LEU A 94 -7.09 -7.55 10.60
N GLU A 95 -6.84 -8.86 10.67
CA GLU A 95 -7.72 -9.83 11.36
C GLU A 95 -8.00 -9.41 12.81
N GLY A 96 -6.97 -8.88 13.50
CA GLY A 96 -7.11 -8.38 14.87
C GLY A 96 -8.01 -7.15 15.05
N LEU A 97 -8.40 -6.48 13.95
CA LEU A 97 -9.36 -5.36 13.97
C LEU A 97 -10.82 -5.82 13.85
N ALA A 98 -11.04 -7.07 13.51
CA ALA A 98 -12.34 -7.72 13.41
C ALA A 98 -12.64 -8.62 14.63
N SER A 99 -13.84 -9.20 14.68
CA SER A 99 -14.12 -10.32 15.58
C SER A 99 -13.33 -11.57 15.14
N VAL A 100 -13.15 -12.54 16.03
CA VAL A 100 -12.58 -13.85 15.67
C VAL A 100 -13.40 -14.60 14.61
N HIS A 101 -14.66 -14.27 14.48
CA HIS A 101 -15.56 -14.85 13.48
C HIS A 101 -15.37 -14.20 12.12
N ASP A 102 -15.44 -12.87 12.07
CA ASP A 102 -15.19 -12.07 10.85
C ASP A 102 -13.74 -12.19 10.38
N GLY A 103 -12.78 -12.25 11.30
CA GLY A 103 -11.35 -12.44 10.98
C GLY A 103 -11.08 -13.71 10.17
N LYS A 104 -11.83 -14.80 10.43
CA LYS A 104 -11.74 -16.03 9.61
C LYS A 104 -12.20 -15.81 8.17
N GLU A 105 -13.09 -14.87 7.93
CA GLU A 105 -13.50 -14.52 6.57
C GLU A 105 -12.42 -13.75 5.81
N LEU A 106 -11.57 -12.98 6.51
CA LEU A 106 -10.45 -12.25 5.92
C LEU A 106 -9.34 -13.17 5.42
N GLN A 107 -9.26 -14.42 5.92
CA GLN A 107 -8.31 -15.43 5.46
C GLN A 107 -8.68 -16.02 4.09
N ARG A 108 -9.86 -15.71 3.56
CA ARG A 108 -10.23 -16.11 2.20
C ARG A 108 -9.29 -15.42 1.21
N GLN A 109 -8.41 -16.21 0.63
CA GLN A 109 -7.48 -15.73 -0.38
C GLN A 109 -8.25 -15.27 -1.62
N VAL A 110 -8.17 -13.99 -1.95
CA VAL A 110 -8.40 -13.58 -3.33
C VAL A 110 -7.29 -14.20 -4.16
N PHE A 111 -7.66 -15.07 -5.08
CA PHE A 111 -6.68 -15.72 -5.95
C PHE A 111 -6.16 -14.69 -6.95
N VAL A 112 -5.01 -14.10 -6.65
CA VAL A 112 -4.31 -13.19 -7.56
C VAL A 112 -3.49 -14.03 -8.53
N ALA A 113 -4.05 -14.30 -9.71
CA ALA A 113 -3.39 -15.11 -10.72
C ALA A 113 -2.07 -14.45 -11.18
N ASN A 114 -0.99 -15.25 -11.20
CA ASN A 114 0.29 -14.93 -11.86
C ASN A 114 1.00 -13.64 -11.45
N ARG A 115 0.87 -13.15 -10.22
CA ARG A 115 1.64 -12.00 -9.74
C ARG A 115 2.88 -12.44 -8.96
N ALA A 116 4.05 -12.30 -9.59
CA ALA A 116 5.31 -12.42 -8.89
C ALA A 116 5.46 -11.25 -7.91
N LYS A 117 5.40 -11.53 -6.60
CA LYS A 117 5.69 -10.54 -5.55
C LYS A 117 7.19 -10.26 -5.49
N THR A 118 7.54 -9.05 -5.07
CA THR A 118 8.95 -8.72 -4.82
C THR A 118 9.54 -9.63 -3.74
N MET A 119 10.82 -9.94 -3.87
CA MET A 119 11.58 -10.65 -2.84
C MET A 119 12.33 -9.69 -1.91
N ASN A 120 12.27 -8.38 -2.16
CA ASN A 120 12.98 -7.38 -1.36
C ASN A 120 12.14 -6.97 -0.13
N GLU A 121 12.42 -7.58 1.01
CA GLU A 121 11.75 -7.27 2.29
C GLU A 121 12.11 -5.87 2.84
N ARG A 122 13.14 -5.22 2.32
CA ARG A 122 13.62 -3.90 2.80
C ARG A 122 12.97 -2.72 2.10
N ILE A 123 12.19 -2.97 1.05
CA ILE A 123 11.70 -1.92 0.17
C ILE A 123 10.87 -0.84 0.91
N TYR A 124 10.06 -1.21 1.89
CA TYR A 124 9.29 -0.25 2.67
C TYR A 124 10.17 0.60 3.59
N TYR A 125 11.28 0.06 4.11
CA TYR A 125 12.27 0.86 4.83
C TYR A 125 13.02 1.81 3.89
N SER A 126 13.26 1.39 2.65
CA SER A 126 13.84 2.24 1.61
C SER A 126 12.94 3.44 1.30
N VAL A 127 11.63 3.21 1.17
CA VAL A 127 10.64 4.27 0.99
C VAL A 127 10.64 5.23 2.17
N ASP A 128 10.63 4.71 3.41
CA ASP A 128 10.63 5.52 4.64
C ASP A 128 11.90 6.39 4.73
N LYS A 129 13.08 5.82 4.46
CA LYS A 129 14.35 6.57 4.44
C LYS A 129 14.34 7.69 3.39
N ILE A 130 13.81 7.43 2.19
CA ILE A 130 13.69 8.43 1.13
C ILE A 130 12.75 9.56 1.56
N GLN A 131 11.58 9.22 2.12
CA GLN A 131 10.63 10.21 2.63
C GLN A 131 11.25 11.08 3.73
N ASN A 132 11.99 10.47 4.65
CA ASN A 132 12.71 11.18 5.69
C ASN A 132 13.79 12.14 5.11
N ALA A 133 14.56 11.69 4.12
CA ALA A 133 15.54 12.55 3.43
C ALA A 133 14.87 13.74 2.73
N ILE A 134 13.69 13.52 2.11
CA ILE A 134 12.89 14.59 1.51
C ILE A 134 12.44 15.60 2.58
N ALA A 135 11.90 15.12 3.70
CA ALA A 135 11.44 15.97 4.81
C ALA A 135 12.57 16.79 5.45
N LEU A 136 13.75 16.19 5.57
CA LEU A 136 14.93 16.84 6.15
C LEU A 136 15.71 17.71 5.17
N ASN A 137 15.31 17.79 3.90
CA ASN A 137 16.04 18.51 2.83
C ASN A 137 17.46 17.99 2.62
N ARG A 138 17.65 16.64 2.63
CA ARG A 138 18.97 16.01 2.58
C ARG A 138 19.15 15.16 1.32
N LYS A 139 20.40 15.02 0.88
CA LYS A 139 20.80 14.06 -0.16
C LYS A 139 20.78 12.65 0.39
N ILE A 140 20.74 11.70 -0.54
CA ILE A 140 20.90 10.27 -0.24
C ILE A 140 22.03 9.68 -1.06
N SER A 141 22.72 8.69 -0.49
CA SER A 141 23.58 7.75 -1.22
C SER A 141 22.90 6.38 -1.26
N PHE A 142 23.18 5.59 -2.30
CA PHE A 142 22.61 4.27 -2.46
C PHE A 142 23.36 3.43 -3.48
N LYS A 143 23.16 2.10 -3.44
CA LYS A 143 23.53 1.18 -4.52
C LYS A 143 22.34 0.97 -5.44
N TYR A 144 22.59 0.86 -6.74
CA TYR A 144 21.56 0.63 -7.73
C TYR A 144 21.81 -0.66 -8.51
N TYR A 145 20.77 -1.47 -8.70
CA TYR A 145 20.87 -2.80 -9.27
C TYR A 145 20.08 -2.92 -10.56
N ARG A 146 20.50 -3.87 -11.41
CA ARG A 146 19.78 -4.32 -12.59
C ARG A 146 19.74 -5.84 -12.65
N TRP A 147 18.76 -6.37 -13.35
CA TRP A 147 18.72 -7.77 -13.68
C TRP A 147 19.53 -8.02 -14.94
N GLU A 148 20.33 -9.07 -14.95
CA GLU A 148 21.14 -9.50 -16.09
C GLU A 148 20.97 -11.00 -16.32
N LEU A 149 21.14 -11.42 -17.58
CA LEU A 149 21.25 -12.83 -17.93
C LEU A 149 22.71 -13.26 -17.76
N ASP A 150 22.92 -14.34 -17.04
CA ASP A 150 24.22 -14.97 -16.86
C ASP A 150 24.14 -16.46 -17.22
N PHE A 151 24.76 -16.83 -18.33
CA PHE A 151 24.77 -18.20 -18.83
C PHE A 151 26.01 -18.97 -18.40
N SER A 152 26.92 -18.37 -17.64
CA SER A 152 28.14 -19.01 -17.13
C SER A 152 27.90 -19.78 -15.81
N GLY A 153 26.89 -19.38 -15.02
CA GLY A 153 26.54 -19.97 -13.74
C GLY A 153 25.33 -20.90 -13.78
N THR A 154 24.90 -21.33 -12.61
CA THR A 154 23.67 -22.13 -12.42
C THR A 154 22.41 -21.27 -12.45
N GLU A 155 22.49 -20.04 -11.95
CA GLU A 155 21.41 -19.07 -12.00
C GLU A 155 21.50 -18.29 -13.32
N ARG A 156 20.43 -18.33 -14.11
CA ARG A 156 20.33 -17.66 -15.41
C ARG A 156 19.95 -16.19 -15.31
N ILE A 157 19.27 -15.78 -14.24
CA ILE A 157 18.83 -14.41 -13.98
C ILE A 157 19.49 -13.94 -12.69
N VAL A 158 20.40 -12.99 -12.81
CA VAL A 158 21.19 -12.49 -11.67
C VAL A 158 20.94 -11.01 -11.43
N LYS A 159 20.93 -10.61 -10.17
CA LYS A 159 20.86 -9.21 -9.76
C LYS A 159 22.30 -8.68 -9.65
N ARG A 160 22.69 -7.75 -10.53
CA ARG A 160 24.03 -7.14 -10.52
C ARG A 160 23.95 -5.67 -10.15
N GLU A 161 24.91 -5.23 -9.35
CA GLU A 161 25.10 -3.82 -9.03
C GLU A 161 25.53 -3.07 -10.29
N LYS A 162 24.85 -1.96 -10.58
CA LYS A 162 25.22 -1.04 -11.63
C LYS A 162 26.30 -0.10 -11.07
N ILE A 163 27.55 -0.41 -11.34
CA ILE A 163 28.69 0.35 -10.85
C ILE A 163 28.72 1.72 -11.52
N ARG A 164 28.93 2.76 -10.71
CA ARG A 164 29.15 4.13 -11.13
C ARG A 164 30.33 4.69 -10.36
N ASP A 165 31.23 5.39 -11.04
CA ASP A 165 32.35 6.07 -10.40
C ASP A 165 31.83 7.09 -9.39
N GLY A 166 32.31 6.99 -8.13
CA GLY A 166 31.81 7.79 -7.01
C GLY A 166 30.49 7.34 -6.39
N GLY A 167 29.91 6.19 -6.84
CA GLY A 167 28.63 5.69 -6.32
C GLY A 167 27.42 6.47 -6.84
N TYR A 168 26.25 6.18 -6.27
CA TYR A 168 25.02 6.93 -6.55
C TYR A 168 24.74 7.89 -5.38
N THR A 169 24.79 9.18 -5.69
CA THR A 169 24.33 10.24 -4.79
C THR A 169 23.29 11.06 -5.53
N ALA A 170 22.16 11.31 -4.91
CA ALA A 170 21.07 12.06 -5.52
C ALA A 170 20.34 12.92 -4.50
N SER A 171 19.74 13.99 -4.97
CA SER A 171 18.83 14.88 -4.20
C SER A 171 17.39 14.40 -4.40
N PRO A 172 16.76 13.72 -3.42
CA PRO A 172 15.42 13.17 -3.55
C PRO A 172 14.39 14.29 -3.49
N TRP A 173 13.46 14.37 -4.47
CA TRP A 173 12.45 15.41 -4.53
C TRP A 173 11.03 14.88 -4.36
N ALA A 174 10.70 13.75 -4.96
CA ALA A 174 9.40 13.14 -4.82
C ALA A 174 9.47 11.60 -4.94
N LEU A 175 8.50 10.93 -4.32
CA LEU A 175 8.20 9.55 -4.59
C LEU A 175 6.89 9.48 -5.39
N CYS A 176 6.93 8.80 -6.52
CA CYS A 176 5.75 8.51 -7.34
C CYS A 176 5.47 7.03 -7.33
N TRP A 177 4.18 6.69 -7.35
CA TRP A 177 3.70 5.34 -7.57
C TRP A 177 3.23 5.21 -9.02
N ASP A 178 3.86 4.36 -9.80
CA ASP A 178 3.49 4.09 -11.19
C ASP A 178 3.72 2.62 -11.52
N ASP A 179 2.77 2.00 -12.24
CA ASP A 179 2.82 0.59 -12.65
C ASP A 179 3.26 -0.36 -11.53
N GLU A 180 2.61 -0.23 -10.36
CA GLU A 180 2.84 -1.04 -9.15
C GLU A 180 4.28 -0.96 -8.59
N ASN A 181 5.03 0.11 -8.89
CA ASN A 181 6.35 0.36 -8.35
C ASN A 181 6.47 1.78 -7.78
N TYR A 182 7.31 1.92 -6.74
CA TYR A 182 7.76 3.24 -6.32
C TYR A 182 8.93 3.71 -7.18
N TYR A 183 8.83 4.95 -7.63
CA TYR A 183 9.89 5.66 -8.32
C TYR A 183 10.31 6.87 -7.51
N LEU A 184 11.60 6.97 -7.25
CA LEU A 184 12.20 8.18 -6.73
C LEU A 184 12.48 9.14 -7.89
N ILE A 185 11.89 10.31 -7.85
CA ILE A 185 12.24 11.44 -8.70
C ILE A 185 13.31 12.25 -7.96
N ALA A 186 14.51 12.30 -8.51
CA ALA A 186 15.64 12.95 -7.90
C ALA A 186 16.43 13.80 -8.88
N TYR A 187 17.11 14.83 -8.36
CA TYR A 187 18.10 15.56 -9.10
C TYR A 187 19.46 14.89 -8.93
N ASP A 188 20.10 14.58 -10.07
CA ASP A 188 21.44 14.04 -10.13
C ASP A 188 22.40 15.17 -10.49
N THR A 189 23.12 15.67 -9.49
CA THR A 189 24.06 16.81 -9.65
C THR A 189 25.15 16.52 -10.67
N SER A 190 25.62 15.27 -10.79
CA SER A 190 26.69 14.91 -11.73
C SER A 190 26.22 14.88 -13.19
N ALA A 191 24.92 14.65 -13.41
CA ALA A 191 24.30 14.65 -14.73
C ALA A 191 23.55 15.95 -15.05
N ASP A 192 23.45 16.86 -14.06
CA ASP A 192 22.67 18.11 -14.11
C ASP A 192 21.24 17.89 -14.66
N SER A 193 20.58 16.84 -14.16
CA SER A 193 19.28 16.43 -14.70
C SER A 193 18.43 15.66 -13.70
N ILE A 194 17.12 15.66 -13.96
CA ILE A 194 16.16 14.82 -13.24
C ILE A 194 16.38 13.36 -13.65
N LYS A 195 16.45 12.48 -12.67
CA LYS A 195 16.55 11.03 -12.84
C LYS A 195 15.43 10.32 -12.08
N HIS A 196 15.01 9.20 -12.65
CA HIS A 196 14.04 8.30 -12.02
C HIS A 196 14.74 7.02 -11.60
N TYR A 197 14.59 6.67 -10.34
CA TYR A 197 15.13 5.44 -9.79
C TYR A 197 14.00 4.58 -9.24
N ARG A 198 13.90 3.34 -9.70
CA ARG A 198 12.98 2.36 -9.12
C ARG A 198 13.48 1.98 -7.73
N VAL A 199 12.65 2.17 -6.71
CA VAL A 199 13.03 1.95 -5.31
C VAL A 199 13.32 0.47 -5.01
N ASP A 200 12.65 -0.46 -5.70
CA ASP A 200 12.91 -1.90 -5.59
C ASP A 200 14.31 -2.33 -6.10
N LYS A 201 14.96 -1.46 -6.89
CA LYS A 201 16.32 -1.64 -7.41
C LYS A 201 17.39 -0.89 -6.60
N MET A 202 16.97 -0.15 -5.56
CA MET A 202 17.87 0.56 -4.65
C MET A 202 18.16 -0.29 -3.43
N ASP A 203 19.38 -0.23 -2.92
CA ASP A 203 19.79 -0.87 -1.68
C ASP A 203 20.79 0.03 -0.94
N ASP A 204 21.04 -0.25 0.33
CA ASP A 204 21.98 0.48 1.18
C ASP A 204 21.77 2.00 1.13
N ILE A 205 20.49 2.44 1.22
CA ILE A 205 20.15 3.87 1.19
C ILE A 205 20.59 4.51 2.51
N GLU A 206 21.39 5.59 2.41
CA GLU A 206 21.83 6.41 3.54
C GLU A 206 21.45 7.86 3.31
N VAL A 207 20.95 8.52 4.36
CA VAL A 207 20.66 9.95 4.35
C VAL A 207 21.97 10.69 4.69
N LEU A 208 22.38 11.61 3.84
CA LEU A 208 23.61 12.37 3.99
C LEU A 208 23.35 13.68 4.75
N ASP A 209 24.41 14.30 5.26
CA ASP A 209 24.33 15.61 5.91
C ASP A 209 24.25 16.77 4.89
N ASP A 210 24.49 16.49 3.62
CA ASP A 210 24.43 17.48 2.54
C ASP A 210 22.99 17.85 2.20
N GLU A 211 22.76 19.16 1.97
CA GLU A 211 21.47 19.64 1.49
C GLU A 211 21.22 19.25 0.04
N ARG A 212 19.93 19.14 -0.33
CA ARG A 212 19.52 18.80 -1.69
C ARG A 212 19.90 19.88 -2.69
N ASP A 213 20.35 19.46 -3.88
CA ASP A 213 20.51 20.30 -5.06
C ASP A 213 19.25 20.30 -5.92
N GLY A 214 19.23 21.16 -6.95
CA GLY A 214 18.17 21.18 -7.97
C GLY A 214 16.94 21.98 -7.58
N GLY A 215 16.97 22.81 -6.50
CA GLY A 215 15.86 23.61 -6.02
C GLY A 215 15.17 24.43 -7.13
N LYS A 216 15.95 25.09 -8.01
CA LYS A 216 15.41 25.86 -9.14
C LYS A 216 14.65 25.00 -10.16
N THR A 217 15.09 23.78 -10.38
CA THR A 217 14.45 22.81 -11.31
C THR A 217 13.11 22.33 -10.75
N PHE A 218 12.99 22.25 -9.41
CA PHE A 218 11.79 21.77 -8.73
C PHE A 218 10.91 22.88 -8.14
N GLU A 219 11.22 24.15 -8.32
CA GLU A 219 10.45 25.28 -7.78
C GLU A 219 8.98 25.27 -8.21
N LYS A 220 8.69 24.83 -9.44
CA LYS A 220 7.35 24.69 -10.02
C LYS A 220 6.99 23.24 -10.32
N PHE A 221 7.63 22.30 -9.64
CA PHE A 221 7.43 20.87 -9.89
C PHE A 221 6.16 20.38 -9.20
N ASP A 222 5.19 19.95 -9.98
CA ASP A 222 4.01 19.21 -9.51
C ASP A 222 4.22 17.72 -9.86
N PRO A 223 4.36 16.84 -8.85
CA PRO A 223 4.52 15.41 -9.09
C PRO A 223 3.34 14.79 -9.86
N ALA A 224 2.12 15.30 -9.66
CA ALA A 224 0.92 14.78 -10.31
C ALA A 224 0.88 15.13 -11.81
N ASP A 225 1.23 16.36 -12.16
CA ASP A 225 1.31 16.77 -13.56
C ASP A 225 2.54 16.18 -14.26
N TYR A 226 3.63 16.01 -13.53
CA TYR A 226 4.84 15.37 -14.05
C TYR A 226 4.58 13.91 -14.41
N SER A 227 3.90 13.16 -13.54
CA SER A 227 3.59 11.74 -13.77
C SER A 227 2.70 11.50 -14.99
N LYS A 228 1.80 12.44 -15.31
CA LYS A 228 0.96 12.38 -16.53
C LYS A 228 1.77 12.51 -17.82
N GLY A 229 2.88 13.25 -17.77
CA GLY A 229 3.74 13.50 -18.93
C GLY A 229 4.86 12.46 -19.14
N VAL A 230 4.99 11.48 -18.25
CA VAL A 230 6.07 10.50 -18.27
C VAL A 230 5.50 9.09 -18.35
N PHE A 231 5.72 8.39 -19.45
CA PHE A 231 5.25 7.03 -19.63
C PHE A 231 6.19 6.05 -18.93
N SER A 232 5.64 5.25 -17.98
CA SER A 232 6.42 4.28 -17.16
C SER A 232 7.68 4.89 -16.53
N MET A 233 7.62 6.18 -16.16
CA MET A 233 8.74 6.95 -15.60
C MET A 233 10.02 7.02 -16.45
N PHE A 234 9.89 6.86 -17.76
CA PHE A 234 10.97 7.17 -18.70
C PHE A 234 10.92 8.66 -19.05
N GLY A 235 12.00 9.39 -18.75
CA GLY A 235 12.16 10.78 -19.15
C GLY A 235 12.44 10.87 -20.66
N GLY A 236 11.93 11.92 -21.29
CA GLY A 236 12.13 12.20 -22.71
C GLY A 236 11.64 13.59 -23.09
N GLU A 237 11.75 13.95 -24.33
CA GLU A 237 11.13 15.17 -24.87
C GLU A 237 9.61 15.00 -24.90
N LYS A 238 8.90 16.08 -24.52
CA LYS A 238 7.43 16.07 -24.58
C LYS A 238 7.00 16.09 -26.05
N ALA A 239 6.17 15.13 -26.42
CA ALA A 239 5.54 15.05 -27.73
C ALA A 239 4.03 14.87 -27.59
N THR A 240 3.27 15.44 -28.53
CA THR A 240 1.85 15.18 -28.63
C THR A 240 1.64 14.03 -29.61
N VAL A 241 0.95 12.99 -29.15
CA VAL A 241 0.63 11.83 -29.99
C VAL A 241 -0.87 11.83 -30.24
N LYS A 242 -1.28 11.75 -31.50
CA LYS A 242 -2.66 11.50 -31.88
C LYS A 242 -2.81 10.03 -32.21
N LEU A 243 -3.78 9.39 -31.57
CA LEU A 243 -4.12 7.98 -31.80
C LEU A 243 -5.41 7.91 -32.62
N SER A 244 -5.46 7.01 -33.59
CA SER A 244 -6.72 6.60 -34.24
C SER A 244 -7.10 5.24 -33.68
N VAL A 245 -8.29 5.12 -33.12
CA VAL A 245 -8.72 3.98 -32.31
C VAL A 245 -10.11 3.54 -32.74
N ASP A 246 -10.34 2.21 -32.78
CA ASP A 246 -11.66 1.65 -33.02
C ASP A 246 -12.65 2.02 -31.89
N ASN A 247 -13.90 2.31 -32.23
CA ASN A 247 -14.93 2.70 -31.26
C ASN A 247 -15.10 1.67 -30.14
N ASP A 248 -14.95 0.38 -30.43
CA ASP A 248 -15.07 -0.71 -29.45
C ASP A 248 -13.97 -0.68 -28.39
N CYS A 249 -12.85 0.02 -28.65
CA CYS A 249 -11.73 0.16 -27.74
C CYS A 249 -11.83 1.37 -26.80
N ILE A 250 -12.95 2.13 -26.82
CA ILE A 250 -13.11 3.32 -25.98
C ILE A 250 -12.94 3.01 -24.48
N GLY A 251 -13.37 1.85 -24.01
CA GLY A 251 -13.19 1.42 -22.62
C GLY A 251 -11.73 1.39 -22.22
N VAL A 252 -10.85 0.84 -23.06
CA VAL A 252 -9.40 0.77 -22.81
C VAL A 252 -8.79 2.17 -22.73
N ILE A 253 -9.23 3.09 -23.59
CA ILE A 253 -8.77 4.47 -23.61
C ILE A 253 -9.22 5.19 -22.31
N VAL A 254 -10.47 5.03 -21.90
CA VAL A 254 -11.00 5.62 -20.66
C VAL A 254 -10.29 5.04 -19.43
N ASP A 255 -10.05 3.74 -19.40
CA ASP A 255 -9.33 3.09 -18.29
C ASP A 255 -7.90 3.60 -18.15
N ARG A 256 -7.25 3.93 -19.29
CA ARG A 256 -5.86 4.39 -19.28
C ARG A 256 -5.69 5.90 -19.08
N PHE A 257 -6.54 6.72 -19.71
CA PHE A 257 -6.37 8.17 -19.78
C PHE A 257 -7.47 8.96 -19.05
N GLY A 258 -8.49 8.27 -18.52
CA GLY A 258 -9.64 8.92 -17.91
C GLY A 258 -10.68 9.39 -18.95
N ARG A 259 -11.72 10.06 -18.46
CA ARG A 259 -12.81 10.59 -19.30
C ARG A 259 -12.56 11.99 -19.87
N ASP A 260 -11.62 12.73 -19.26
CA ASP A 260 -11.31 14.12 -19.61
C ASP A 260 -10.26 14.19 -20.74
N ILE A 261 -10.52 13.44 -21.82
CA ILE A 261 -9.70 13.42 -23.02
C ILE A 261 -10.41 14.08 -24.18
N PHE A 262 -9.62 14.71 -25.07
CA PHE A 262 -10.17 15.29 -26.28
C PHE A 262 -10.36 14.16 -27.31
N VAL A 263 -11.61 13.99 -27.78
CA VAL A 263 -11.98 12.94 -28.74
C VAL A 263 -12.67 13.58 -29.94
N THR A 264 -12.25 13.17 -31.14
CA THR A 264 -12.88 13.58 -32.40
C THR A 264 -13.35 12.34 -33.20
N LYS A 265 -14.53 12.43 -33.82
CA LYS A 265 -14.98 11.39 -34.74
C LYS A 265 -14.10 11.43 -36.00
N GLU A 266 -13.47 10.32 -36.37
CA GLU A 266 -12.70 10.18 -37.60
C GLU A 266 -13.48 9.44 -38.70
N SER A 267 -14.21 8.37 -38.32
CA SER A 267 -15.11 7.62 -39.21
C SER A 267 -16.33 7.12 -38.41
N ASP A 268 -17.12 6.24 -39.01
CA ASP A 268 -18.24 5.58 -38.31
C ASP A 268 -17.76 4.51 -37.33
N THR A 269 -16.54 4.04 -37.46
CA THR A 269 -15.94 2.96 -36.65
C THR A 269 -14.71 3.40 -35.85
N THR A 270 -14.17 4.60 -36.10
CA THR A 270 -12.94 5.10 -35.46
C THR A 270 -13.10 6.52 -34.92
N PHE A 271 -12.36 6.83 -33.84
CA PHE A 271 -12.16 8.14 -33.25
C PHE A 271 -10.68 8.46 -33.05
N GLY A 272 -10.34 9.73 -32.92
CA GLY A 272 -8.97 10.19 -32.70
C GLY A 272 -8.84 11.21 -31.59
#